data_df98d6413b5f7c0ea283788e6b6a3f8e
#
_entry.id   df98d6413b5f7c0ea283788e6b6a3f8e
#
_cell.length_a   1.000
_cell.length_b   1.000
_cell.length_c   1.000
_cell.angle_alpha   90.00
_cell.angle_beta   90.00
_cell.angle_gamma   90.00
#
_symmetry.space_group_name_H-M   'P 1'
#
loop_
_entity.id
_entity.type
_entity.pdbx_description
1 polymer ?
#
loop_
_entity_poly.entity_id
_entity_poly.type
_entity_poly.pdbx_seq_one_letter_code
_entity_poly.pdbx_strand_id
1 'polypeptide(L)'
;MKISVVGGSIGGLTAGLLLRDAGHDVRVFERSPAELAQRGAGIGLLPETSRYLTECAGVDIDDISIATSHIRYLSQDNSILHEEKHNYRFSSWNTIYRQLLSCMKPNDYVLDHGMTGWSDVDATEVTVTFANGNTETSDVVVFADGVNSLARATLLPGANPRYAGYVAWRGMVHETELSAETRTLLADAITYFVYPNSHILVYPIPGLEGETAPGQRLFNFVWYRNYSTGGQLEDLLTDISGVQREVSLPPGAVAPHHIAEMQTHAKAHLPAAIAELIVKTQQPFIQVVFDLTIDQMAFGRTCLLGDAANLGRPHAAAGTAKAADDAWALTDALDRNDDLLTALREYENSQLAVGHQLIERTELIGRRSQFENSWVPGDPDLIFGLKAPGT
;
A
#
# COMPACT_ATOMS: atom_id res chain seq x y z
N MET A 1 -13.02 -26.08 3.66
CA MET A 1 -13.09 -25.43 4.98
C MET A 1 -13.92 -24.17 4.86
N LYS A 2 -14.50 -23.71 5.97
CA LYS A 2 -15.10 -22.36 6.08
C LYS A 2 -14.03 -21.39 6.59
N ILE A 3 -13.77 -20.33 5.86
CA ILE A 3 -12.69 -19.37 6.15
C ILE A 3 -13.24 -17.96 6.24
N SER A 4 -12.95 -17.27 7.34
CA SER A 4 -13.23 -15.85 7.51
C SER A 4 -11.97 -15.04 7.26
N VAL A 5 -12.04 -14.03 6.38
CA VAL A 5 -10.98 -13.04 6.15
C VAL A 5 -11.44 -11.71 6.76
N VAL A 6 -10.69 -11.18 7.72
CA VAL A 6 -10.99 -9.91 8.38
C VAL A 6 -10.12 -8.80 7.80
N GLY A 7 -10.76 -7.86 7.10
CA GLY A 7 -10.13 -6.77 6.35
C GLY A 7 -10.35 -6.91 4.85
N GLY A 8 -11.07 -5.96 4.26
CA GLY A 8 -11.54 -5.99 2.86
C GLY A 8 -10.69 -5.17 1.87
N SER A 9 -9.42 -4.89 2.17
CA SER A 9 -8.47 -4.22 1.27
C SER A 9 -7.84 -5.21 0.27
N ILE A 10 -6.87 -4.76 -0.53
CA ILE A 10 -6.25 -5.58 -1.59
C ILE A 10 -5.78 -6.94 -1.07
N GLY A 11 -5.06 -6.99 0.05
CA GLY A 11 -4.57 -8.26 0.61
C GLY A 11 -5.69 -9.23 1.01
N GLY A 12 -6.71 -8.72 1.72
CA GLY A 12 -7.86 -9.54 2.14
C GLY A 12 -8.74 -9.98 0.98
N LEU A 13 -8.96 -9.11 -0.04
CA LEU A 13 -9.66 -9.49 -1.26
C LEU A 13 -8.89 -10.57 -2.04
N THR A 14 -7.57 -10.40 -2.21
CA THR A 14 -6.74 -11.40 -2.89
C THR A 14 -6.79 -12.74 -2.17
N ALA A 15 -6.67 -12.75 -0.84
CA ALA A 15 -6.79 -13.97 -0.03
C ALA A 15 -8.19 -14.60 -0.16
N GLY A 16 -9.24 -13.79 -0.05
CA GLY A 16 -10.62 -14.27 -0.19
C GLY A 16 -10.90 -14.91 -1.54
N LEU A 17 -10.40 -14.30 -2.61
CA LEU A 17 -10.56 -14.79 -3.97
C LEU A 17 -9.79 -16.09 -4.21
N LEU A 18 -8.52 -16.14 -3.84
CA LEU A 18 -7.67 -17.34 -4.01
C LEU A 18 -8.20 -18.52 -3.21
N LEU A 19 -8.54 -18.33 -1.94
CA LEU A 19 -9.08 -19.38 -1.08
C LEU A 19 -10.43 -19.88 -1.59
N ARG A 20 -11.28 -18.99 -2.10
CA ARG A 20 -12.55 -19.39 -2.73
C ARG A 20 -12.31 -20.25 -3.98
N ASP A 21 -11.38 -19.84 -4.84
CA ASP A 21 -11.06 -20.54 -6.09
C ASP A 21 -10.38 -21.88 -5.81
N ALA A 22 -9.72 -22.04 -4.67
CA ALA A 22 -9.23 -23.31 -4.11
C ALA A 22 -10.35 -24.18 -3.51
N GLY A 23 -11.62 -23.77 -3.59
CA GLY A 23 -12.78 -24.58 -3.19
C GLY A 23 -13.21 -24.43 -1.73
N HIS A 24 -12.75 -23.40 -1.03
CA HIS A 24 -13.20 -23.11 0.33
C HIS A 24 -14.47 -22.24 0.36
N ASP A 25 -15.25 -22.31 1.45
CA ASP A 25 -16.36 -21.40 1.75
C ASP A 25 -15.78 -20.16 2.44
N VAL A 26 -15.69 -19.05 1.71
CA VAL A 26 -14.94 -17.85 2.14
C VAL A 26 -15.84 -16.64 2.25
N ARG A 27 -15.70 -15.89 3.35
CA ARG A 27 -16.26 -14.54 3.51
C ARG A 27 -15.19 -13.56 3.90
N VAL A 28 -15.24 -12.36 3.28
CA VAL A 28 -14.36 -11.23 3.59
C VAL A 28 -15.19 -10.18 4.35
N PHE A 29 -14.75 -9.81 5.55
CA PHE A 29 -15.43 -8.85 6.43
C PHE A 29 -14.69 -7.53 6.45
N GLU A 30 -15.36 -6.45 6.06
CA GLU A 30 -14.82 -5.09 6.02
C GLU A 30 -15.52 -4.21 7.07
N ARG A 31 -14.73 -3.46 7.84
CA ARG A 31 -15.25 -2.57 8.90
C ARG A 31 -15.98 -1.34 8.36
N SER A 32 -15.65 -0.90 7.16
CA SER A 32 -16.31 0.26 6.53
C SER A 32 -17.76 -0.07 6.20
N PRO A 33 -18.71 0.85 6.45
CA PRO A 33 -20.10 0.67 6.07
C PRO A 33 -20.34 0.82 4.54
N ALA A 34 -19.31 1.26 3.80
CA ALA A 34 -19.34 1.39 2.35
C ALA A 34 -18.04 0.84 1.75
N GLU A 35 -18.07 0.54 0.46
CA GLU A 35 -16.89 0.13 -0.29
C GLU A 35 -15.75 1.14 -0.12
N LEU A 36 -14.51 0.65 -0.17
CA LEU A 36 -13.31 1.46 0.00
C LEU A 36 -12.95 2.25 -1.28
N ALA A 37 -13.85 2.31 -2.25
CA ALA A 37 -13.66 3.05 -3.50
C ALA A 37 -13.26 4.51 -3.26
N GLN A 38 -12.49 5.09 -4.21
CA GLN A 38 -11.96 6.45 -4.17
C GLN A 38 -10.95 6.72 -3.03
N ARG A 39 -10.46 5.68 -2.39
CA ARG A 39 -9.37 5.76 -1.41
C ARG A 39 -8.02 5.47 -2.05
N GLY A 40 -6.96 5.83 -1.34
CA GLY A 40 -5.60 5.55 -1.75
C GLY A 40 -5.08 6.51 -2.82
N ALA A 41 -3.96 6.12 -3.40
CA ALA A 41 -3.23 6.88 -4.41
C ALA A 41 -2.58 5.94 -5.41
N GLY A 42 -1.66 6.47 -6.21
CA GLY A 42 -0.85 5.66 -7.10
C GLY A 42 -0.02 4.63 -6.35
N ILE A 43 0.14 3.49 -6.97
CA ILE A 43 1.00 2.40 -6.53
C ILE A 43 1.91 1.97 -7.68
N GLY A 44 3.15 1.59 -7.37
CA GLY A 44 3.94 0.76 -8.28
C GLY A 44 3.26 -0.61 -8.36
N LEU A 45 2.98 -1.06 -9.58
CA LEU A 45 2.29 -2.32 -9.80
C LEU A 45 3.33 -3.42 -10.06
N LEU A 46 3.72 -4.10 -8.99
CA LEU A 46 4.57 -5.30 -9.10
C LEU A 46 3.72 -6.51 -9.55
N PRO A 47 4.35 -7.52 -10.18
CA PRO A 47 3.64 -8.69 -10.70
C PRO A 47 2.74 -9.37 -9.67
N GLU A 48 3.18 -9.50 -8.43
CA GLU A 48 2.41 -10.17 -7.37
C GLU A 48 1.09 -9.46 -7.08
N THR A 49 1.04 -8.11 -7.15
CA THR A 49 -0.18 -7.34 -6.93
C THR A 49 -1.25 -7.62 -8.00
N SER A 50 -0.84 -7.76 -9.26
CA SER A 50 -1.75 -7.96 -10.40
C SER A 50 -2.01 -9.42 -10.71
N ARG A 51 -1.23 -10.36 -10.17
CA ARG A 51 -1.21 -11.76 -10.54
C ARG A 51 -2.59 -12.41 -10.55
N TYR A 52 -3.40 -12.22 -9.50
CA TYR A 52 -4.75 -12.78 -9.49
C TYR A 52 -5.61 -12.24 -10.65
N LEU A 53 -5.56 -10.93 -10.89
CA LEU A 53 -6.34 -10.30 -11.96
C LEU A 53 -5.93 -10.79 -13.34
N THR A 54 -4.63 -10.95 -13.59
CA THR A 54 -4.11 -11.34 -14.91
C THR A 54 -4.19 -12.85 -15.15
N GLU A 55 -3.84 -13.69 -14.16
CA GLU A 55 -3.76 -15.15 -14.33
C GLU A 55 -5.10 -15.84 -14.06
N CYS A 56 -5.89 -15.38 -13.10
CA CYS A 56 -7.13 -16.04 -12.68
C CYS A 56 -8.38 -15.35 -13.23
N ALA A 57 -8.42 -14.01 -13.24
CA ALA A 57 -9.58 -13.25 -13.70
C ALA A 57 -9.53 -12.85 -15.19
N GLY A 58 -8.39 -13.05 -15.89
CA GLY A 58 -8.23 -12.76 -17.31
C GLY A 58 -8.26 -11.26 -17.65
N VAL A 59 -7.94 -10.39 -16.70
CA VAL A 59 -7.88 -8.93 -16.90
C VAL A 59 -6.60 -8.58 -17.65
N ASP A 60 -6.71 -7.77 -18.71
CA ASP A 60 -5.53 -7.25 -19.39
C ASP A 60 -4.82 -6.23 -18.48
N ILE A 61 -3.51 -6.40 -18.34
CA ILE A 61 -2.68 -5.52 -17.51
C ILE A 61 -2.70 -4.07 -18.00
N ASP A 62 -2.91 -3.85 -19.30
CA ASP A 62 -2.99 -2.52 -19.91
C ASP A 62 -4.31 -1.80 -19.60
N ASP A 63 -5.35 -2.53 -19.22
CA ASP A 63 -6.64 -1.95 -18.78
C ASP A 63 -6.58 -1.42 -17.34
N ILE A 64 -5.60 -1.86 -16.56
CA ILE A 64 -5.51 -1.54 -15.12
C ILE A 64 -4.24 -0.78 -14.73
N SER A 65 -3.35 -0.49 -15.69
CA SER A 65 -2.07 0.16 -15.39
C SER A 65 -1.51 0.99 -16.54
N ILE A 66 -0.61 1.90 -16.20
CA ILE A 66 0.17 2.69 -17.15
C ILE A 66 1.60 2.14 -17.14
N ALA A 67 2.09 1.74 -18.31
CA ALA A 67 3.49 1.40 -18.53
C ALA A 67 4.34 2.67 -18.66
N THR A 68 5.55 2.64 -18.12
CA THR A 68 6.60 3.64 -18.32
C THR A 68 7.90 2.95 -18.73
N SER A 69 8.73 3.64 -19.52
CA SER A 69 9.95 3.08 -20.11
C SER A 69 11.23 3.56 -19.43
N HIS A 70 11.14 4.53 -18.51
CA HIS A 70 12.32 5.17 -17.92
C HIS A 70 12.21 5.39 -16.42
N ILE A 71 13.35 5.31 -15.75
CA ILE A 71 13.60 5.96 -14.46
C ILE A 71 14.35 7.25 -14.75
N ARG A 72 13.83 8.40 -14.30
CA ARG A 72 14.37 9.72 -14.56
C ARG A 72 14.64 10.48 -13.28
N TYR A 73 15.76 11.17 -13.21
CA TYR A 73 16.12 12.08 -12.14
C TYR A 73 16.27 13.48 -12.72
N LEU A 74 15.59 14.47 -12.11
CA LEU A 74 15.70 15.86 -12.53
C LEU A 74 16.71 16.62 -11.65
N SER A 75 17.33 17.65 -12.23
CA SER A 75 17.98 18.71 -11.49
C SER A 75 16.99 19.85 -11.20
N GLN A 76 17.40 20.82 -10.41
CA GLN A 76 16.56 21.95 -9.95
C GLN A 76 15.98 22.79 -11.10
N ASP A 77 16.63 22.84 -12.25
CA ASP A 77 16.24 23.62 -13.43
C ASP A 77 15.36 22.82 -14.43
N ASN A 78 14.82 21.67 -14.03
CA ASN A 78 14.12 20.66 -14.85
C ASN A 78 14.99 19.91 -15.87
N SER A 79 16.30 20.12 -15.93
CA SER A 79 17.14 19.29 -16.80
C SER A 79 17.24 17.86 -16.27
N ILE A 80 17.43 16.91 -17.18
CA ILE A 80 17.56 15.49 -16.82
C ILE A 80 18.99 15.28 -16.29
N LEU A 81 19.10 15.01 -14.99
CA LEU A 81 20.37 14.69 -14.33
C LEU A 81 20.84 13.28 -14.64
N HIS A 82 19.90 12.32 -14.66
CA HIS A 82 20.14 10.92 -14.97
C HIS A 82 18.86 10.32 -15.56
N GLU A 83 19.03 9.45 -16.53
CA GLU A 83 17.93 8.66 -17.10
C GLU A 83 18.42 7.30 -17.50
N GLU A 84 17.66 6.28 -17.18
CA GLU A 84 17.92 4.91 -17.60
C GLU A 84 16.64 4.24 -18.12
N LYS A 85 16.80 3.30 -19.06
CA LYS A 85 15.69 2.49 -19.54
C LYS A 85 15.32 1.46 -18.49
N HIS A 86 14.10 1.53 -18.02
CA HIS A 86 13.53 0.56 -17.11
C HIS A 86 12.02 0.55 -17.23
N ASN A 87 11.45 -0.64 -17.39
CA ASN A 87 10.01 -0.78 -17.54
C ASN A 87 9.35 -0.96 -16.18
N TYR A 88 8.54 0.02 -15.79
CA TYR A 88 7.63 -0.11 -14.66
C TYR A 88 6.19 -0.04 -15.12
N ARG A 89 5.30 -0.55 -14.27
CA ARG A 89 3.87 -0.30 -14.36
C ARG A 89 3.38 0.38 -13.11
N PHE A 90 2.44 1.29 -13.31
CA PHE A 90 1.80 2.04 -12.22
C PHE A 90 0.29 1.93 -12.35
N SER A 91 -0.36 1.78 -11.21
CA SER A 91 -1.82 1.77 -11.13
C SER A 91 -2.28 2.69 -10.00
N SER A 92 -3.57 2.82 -9.81
CA SER A 92 -4.13 3.36 -8.58
C SER A 92 -4.55 2.22 -7.65
N TRP A 93 -4.44 2.45 -6.35
CA TRP A 93 -5.00 1.53 -5.35
C TRP A 93 -6.49 1.26 -5.63
N ASN A 94 -7.23 2.30 -6.00
CA ASN A 94 -8.66 2.23 -6.32
C ASN A 94 -8.96 1.33 -7.52
N THR A 95 -8.17 1.43 -8.60
CA THR A 95 -8.33 0.58 -9.79
C THR A 95 -8.17 -0.90 -9.43
N ILE A 96 -7.09 -1.25 -8.72
CA ILE A 96 -6.84 -2.64 -8.31
C ILE A 96 -7.91 -3.14 -7.34
N TYR A 97 -8.28 -2.32 -6.35
CA TYR A 97 -9.34 -2.65 -5.39
C TYR A 97 -10.67 -2.94 -6.08
N ARG A 98 -11.13 -2.08 -6.99
CA ARG A 98 -12.41 -2.25 -7.72
C ARG A 98 -12.40 -3.50 -8.59
N GLN A 99 -11.28 -3.79 -9.25
CA GLN A 99 -11.13 -4.99 -10.07
C GLN A 99 -11.20 -6.27 -9.21
N LEU A 100 -10.48 -6.33 -8.11
CA LEU A 100 -10.56 -7.47 -7.19
C LEU A 100 -11.98 -7.61 -6.60
N LEU A 101 -12.59 -6.51 -6.18
CA LEU A 101 -13.94 -6.52 -5.63
C LEU A 101 -14.96 -7.02 -6.66
N SER A 102 -14.82 -6.66 -7.94
CA SER A 102 -15.73 -7.13 -9.00
C SER A 102 -15.66 -8.65 -9.23
N CYS A 103 -14.58 -9.31 -8.81
CA CYS A 103 -14.44 -10.76 -8.85
C CYS A 103 -15.11 -11.47 -7.65
N MET A 104 -15.48 -10.72 -6.59
CA MET A 104 -16.18 -11.28 -5.43
C MET A 104 -17.67 -11.50 -5.73
N LYS A 105 -18.24 -12.54 -5.15
CA LYS A 105 -19.71 -12.70 -5.17
C LYS A 105 -20.35 -11.71 -4.18
N PRO A 106 -21.56 -11.21 -4.45
CA PRO A 106 -22.19 -10.16 -3.64
C PRO A 106 -22.30 -10.46 -2.14
N ASN A 107 -22.42 -11.74 -1.74
CA ASN A 107 -22.59 -12.14 -0.34
C ASN A 107 -21.29 -12.54 0.34
N ASP A 108 -20.19 -12.64 -0.40
CA ASP A 108 -18.90 -13.07 0.12
C ASP A 108 -18.05 -11.88 0.63
N TYR A 109 -18.44 -10.64 0.28
CA TYR A 109 -17.84 -9.41 0.80
C TYR A 109 -18.85 -8.65 1.66
N VAL A 110 -18.59 -8.60 2.97
CA VAL A 110 -19.55 -8.15 3.99
C VAL A 110 -19.07 -6.86 4.63
N LEU A 111 -19.79 -5.77 4.37
CA LEU A 111 -19.50 -4.43 4.92
C LEU A 111 -20.05 -4.28 6.34
N ASP A 112 -19.63 -3.19 7.03
CA ASP A 112 -20.07 -2.83 8.39
C ASP A 112 -19.77 -3.93 9.44
N HIS A 113 -18.66 -4.66 9.25
CA HIS A 113 -18.21 -5.74 10.14
C HIS A 113 -16.83 -5.45 10.73
N GLY A 114 -16.74 -4.35 11.50
CA GLY A 114 -15.54 -4.05 12.31
C GLY A 114 -15.33 -5.08 13.40
N MET A 115 -14.25 -5.87 13.33
CA MET A 115 -13.94 -6.87 14.36
C MET A 115 -13.67 -6.21 15.72
N THR A 116 -14.25 -6.76 16.78
CA THR A 116 -14.01 -6.37 18.17
C THR A 116 -13.26 -7.43 18.98
N GLY A 117 -13.19 -8.66 18.48
CA GLY A 117 -12.46 -9.76 19.09
C GLY A 117 -12.79 -11.09 18.43
N TRP A 118 -12.16 -12.13 18.94
CA TRP A 118 -12.44 -13.52 18.54
C TRP A 118 -12.17 -14.46 19.72
N SER A 119 -12.67 -15.67 19.62
CA SER A 119 -12.41 -16.73 20.58
C SER A 119 -12.40 -18.10 19.90
N ASP A 120 -11.55 -19.00 20.36
CA ASP A 120 -11.67 -20.40 20.00
C ASP A 120 -12.97 -20.95 20.58
N VAL A 121 -13.76 -21.63 19.73
CA VAL A 121 -14.95 -22.38 20.19
C VAL A 121 -14.48 -23.69 20.84
N ASP A 122 -13.60 -24.38 20.11
CA ASP A 122 -12.91 -25.59 20.54
C ASP A 122 -11.62 -25.77 19.71
N ALA A 123 -11.08 -26.98 19.63
CA ALA A 123 -9.90 -27.28 18.83
C ALA A 123 -10.15 -27.21 17.29
N THR A 124 -11.41 -27.05 16.85
CA THR A 124 -11.79 -27.13 15.43
C THR A 124 -12.32 -25.82 14.82
N GLU A 125 -12.80 -24.89 15.62
CA GLU A 125 -13.48 -23.68 15.16
C GLU A 125 -13.07 -22.41 15.94
N VAL A 126 -13.13 -21.26 15.26
CA VAL A 126 -12.91 -19.93 15.80
C VAL A 126 -14.13 -19.05 15.49
N THR A 127 -14.62 -18.32 16.49
CA THR A 127 -15.69 -17.33 16.31
C THR A 127 -15.14 -15.92 16.38
N VAL A 128 -15.39 -15.11 15.33
CA VAL A 128 -15.12 -13.68 15.27
C VAL A 128 -16.37 -12.92 15.72
N THR A 129 -16.17 -11.86 16.53
CA THR A 129 -17.22 -10.95 16.99
C THR A 129 -17.04 -9.58 16.37
N PHE A 130 -18.13 -8.97 15.90
CA PHE A 130 -18.13 -7.67 15.23
C PHE A 130 -18.86 -6.59 16.06
N ALA A 131 -18.53 -5.33 15.78
CA ALA A 131 -19.06 -4.16 16.49
C ALA A 131 -20.59 -3.99 16.31
N ASN A 132 -21.16 -4.51 15.22
CA ASN A 132 -22.60 -4.52 14.98
C ASN A 132 -23.35 -5.63 15.76
N GLY A 133 -22.65 -6.40 16.59
CA GLY A 133 -23.21 -7.49 17.40
C GLY A 133 -23.28 -8.85 16.68
N ASN A 134 -22.94 -8.90 15.40
CA ASN A 134 -22.87 -10.17 14.66
C ASN A 134 -21.66 -10.99 15.07
N THR A 135 -21.74 -12.29 14.82
CA THR A 135 -20.64 -13.25 14.98
C THR A 135 -20.53 -14.14 13.75
N GLU A 136 -19.31 -14.61 13.47
CA GLU A 136 -19.05 -15.61 12.42
C GLU A 136 -18.14 -16.70 12.95
N THR A 137 -18.56 -17.97 12.80
CA THR A 137 -17.75 -19.13 13.19
C THR A 137 -17.17 -19.80 11.94
N SER A 138 -15.89 -20.12 11.97
CA SER A 138 -15.12 -20.63 10.84
C SER A 138 -14.06 -21.63 11.31
N ASP A 139 -13.60 -22.47 10.38
CA ASP A 139 -12.47 -23.40 10.62
C ASP A 139 -11.15 -22.64 10.75
N VAL A 140 -11.02 -21.50 10.03
CA VAL A 140 -9.81 -20.65 9.97
C VAL A 140 -10.21 -19.18 9.90
N VAL A 141 -9.44 -18.32 10.56
CA VAL A 141 -9.55 -16.87 10.44
C VAL A 141 -8.24 -16.25 9.97
N VAL A 142 -8.30 -15.50 8.86
CA VAL A 142 -7.20 -14.72 8.30
C VAL A 142 -7.37 -13.26 8.66
N PHE A 143 -6.45 -12.71 9.44
CA PHE A 143 -6.47 -11.30 9.82
C PHE A 143 -5.65 -10.46 8.84
N ALA A 144 -6.33 -9.75 7.95
CA ALA A 144 -5.82 -8.77 6.99
C ALA A 144 -6.26 -7.35 7.38
N ASP A 145 -6.36 -7.06 8.67
CA ASP A 145 -6.94 -5.85 9.27
C ASP A 145 -5.99 -4.63 9.30
N GLY A 146 -4.84 -4.75 8.64
CA GLY A 146 -3.97 -3.65 8.24
C GLY A 146 -3.08 -3.09 9.37
N VAL A 147 -2.54 -1.89 9.15
CA VAL A 147 -1.52 -1.27 10.03
C VAL A 147 -1.95 -1.17 11.49
N ASN A 148 -3.24 -0.89 11.76
CA ASN A 148 -3.81 -0.81 13.11
C ASN A 148 -4.48 -2.14 13.52
N SER A 149 -3.88 -3.28 13.16
CA SER A 149 -4.42 -4.60 13.42
C SER A 149 -4.73 -4.83 14.90
N LEU A 150 -6.01 -5.06 15.20
CA LEU A 150 -6.47 -5.52 16.52
C LEU A 150 -5.96 -6.93 16.79
N ALA A 151 -5.93 -7.78 15.77
CA ALA A 151 -5.44 -9.14 15.89
C ALA A 151 -3.97 -9.16 16.32
N ARG A 152 -3.10 -8.42 15.62
CA ARG A 152 -1.69 -8.30 16.01
C ARG A 152 -1.53 -7.74 17.42
N ALA A 153 -2.23 -6.66 17.76
CA ALA A 153 -2.14 -6.04 19.09
C ALA A 153 -2.53 -7.01 20.22
N THR A 154 -3.45 -7.92 19.94
CA THR A 154 -3.90 -8.95 20.89
C THR A 154 -2.94 -10.13 20.97
N LEU A 155 -2.52 -10.65 19.82
CA LEU A 155 -1.65 -11.84 19.72
C LEU A 155 -0.20 -11.53 20.09
N LEU A 156 0.27 -10.34 19.75
CA LEU A 156 1.64 -9.86 19.90
C LEU A 156 1.68 -8.47 20.52
N PRO A 157 1.32 -8.30 21.80
CA PRO A 157 1.15 -6.99 22.44
C PRO A 157 2.41 -6.12 22.46
N GLY A 158 3.59 -6.69 22.17
CA GLY A 158 4.86 -5.95 22.02
C GLY A 158 5.16 -5.48 20.61
N ALA A 159 4.41 -5.94 19.60
CA ALA A 159 4.66 -5.66 18.17
C ALA A 159 3.90 -4.41 17.73
N ASN A 160 4.50 -3.25 17.95
CA ASN A 160 3.92 -1.96 17.57
C ASN A 160 4.63 -1.35 16.37
N PRO A 161 3.92 -0.71 15.42
CA PRO A 161 4.54 0.05 14.36
C PRO A 161 5.47 1.13 14.91
N ARG A 162 6.68 1.21 14.37
CA ARG A 162 7.70 2.19 14.76
C ARG A 162 7.73 3.30 13.71
N TYR A 163 7.52 4.54 14.13
CA TYR A 163 7.62 5.70 13.25
C TYR A 163 9.01 5.83 12.63
N ALA A 164 9.09 5.97 11.31
CA ALA A 164 10.34 6.01 10.56
C ALA A 164 11.03 7.40 10.58
N GLY A 165 10.42 8.42 11.20
CA GLY A 165 10.97 9.79 11.29
C GLY A 165 10.51 10.72 10.18
N TYR A 166 9.64 10.28 9.27
CA TYR A 166 9.11 11.08 8.16
C TYR A 166 7.72 10.61 7.72
N VAL A 167 7.08 11.47 6.95
CA VAL A 167 5.78 11.19 6.34
C VAL A 167 5.88 11.23 4.81
N ALA A 168 4.94 10.59 4.14
CA ALA A 168 4.71 10.72 2.71
C ALA A 168 3.56 11.71 2.48
N TRP A 169 3.85 12.88 1.93
CA TRP A 169 2.86 13.73 1.29
C TRP A 169 2.49 13.14 -0.06
N ARG A 170 1.21 13.03 -0.34
CA ARG A 170 0.70 12.42 -1.56
C ARG A 170 -0.39 13.26 -2.18
N GLY A 171 -0.55 13.11 -3.48
CA GLY A 171 -1.63 13.74 -4.21
C GLY A 171 -1.61 13.35 -5.67
N MET A 172 -2.65 13.75 -6.36
CA MET A 172 -2.87 13.45 -7.77
C MET A 172 -3.38 14.69 -8.49
N VAL A 173 -3.00 14.83 -9.75
CA VAL A 173 -3.47 15.92 -10.64
C VAL A 173 -3.83 15.30 -11.99
N HIS A 174 -4.95 15.73 -12.56
CA HIS A 174 -5.32 15.30 -13.90
C HIS A 174 -4.31 15.84 -14.92
N GLU A 175 -3.85 15.00 -15.84
CA GLU A 175 -2.75 15.39 -16.75
C GLU A 175 -3.09 16.62 -17.59
N THR A 176 -4.37 16.85 -17.93
CA THR A 176 -4.79 18.03 -18.69
C THR A 176 -4.69 19.35 -17.92
N GLU A 177 -4.57 19.29 -16.59
CA GLU A 177 -4.36 20.49 -15.78
C GLU A 177 -2.90 20.96 -15.79
N LEU A 178 -1.96 20.11 -16.16
CA LEU A 178 -0.53 20.42 -16.23
C LEU A 178 -0.19 21.12 -17.56
N SER A 179 0.86 21.94 -17.55
CA SER A 179 1.41 22.53 -18.78
C SER A 179 1.89 21.45 -19.76
N ALA A 180 1.95 21.79 -21.05
CA ALA A 180 2.39 20.85 -22.07
C ALA A 180 3.83 20.37 -21.83
N GLU A 181 4.69 21.29 -21.37
CA GLU A 181 6.09 21.03 -21.04
C GLU A 181 6.20 20.02 -19.89
N THR A 182 5.45 20.25 -18.81
CA THR A 182 5.42 19.34 -17.64
C THR A 182 4.89 17.97 -18.01
N ARG A 183 3.79 17.89 -18.78
CA ARG A 183 3.27 16.60 -19.25
C ARG A 183 4.29 15.82 -20.08
N THR A 184 4.94 16.49 -21.02
CA THR A 184 5.95 15.85 -21.88
C THR A 184 7.14 15.34 -21.06
N LEU A 185 7.59 16.14 -20.09
CA LEU A 185 8.72 15.79 -19.23
C LEU A 185 8.42 14.59 -18.33
N LEU A 186 7.17 14.42 -17.89
CA LEU A 186 6.79 13.39 -16.90
C LEU A 186 6.13 12.14 -17.51
N ALA A 187 5.77 12.14 -18.80
CA ALA A 187 4.80 11.22 -19.39
C ALA A 187 5.22 9.73 -19.40
N ASP A 188 6.48 9.41 -19.65
CA ASP A 188 6.96 8.04 -19.89
C ASP A 188 8.05 7.63 -18.88
N ALA A 189 7.91 8.09 -17.66
CA ALA A 189 8.89 7.82 -16.63
C ALA A 189 8.29 7.79 -15.23
N ILE A 190 8.93 7.07 -14.33
CA ILE A 190 8.95 7.49 -12.94
C ILE A 190 10.04 8.56 -12.80
N THR A 191 9.65 9.73 -12.34
CA THR A 191 10.54 10.89 -12.25
C THR A 191 10.83 11.24 -10.81
N TYR A 192 12.11 11.26 -10.45
CA TYR A 192 12.61 11.59 -9.12
C TYR A 192 13.23 12.98 -9.08
N PHE A 193 13.10 13.62 -7.93
CA PHE A 193 13.99 14.70 -7.50
C PHE A 193 14.44 14.42 -6.08
N VAL A 194 15.76 14.38 -5.87
CA VAL A 194 16.40 14.05 -4.60
C VAL A 194 17.22 15.25 -4.12
N TYR A 195 17.01 15.65 -2.88
CA TYR A 195 17.74 16.73 -2.25
C TYR A 195 17.95 16.42 -0.75
N PRO A 196 18.76 17.20 -0.01
CA PRO A 196 19.09 16.84 1.37
C PRO A 196 17.88 16.54 2.25
N ASN A 197 17.89 15.35 2.85
CA ASN A 197 16.89 14.82 3.77
C ASN A 197 15.47 14.69 3.18
N SER A 198 15.36 14.57 1.86
CA SER A 198 14.06 14.44 1.20
C SER A 198 14.19 13.90 -0.23
N HIS A 199 13.15 13.27 -0.71
CA HIS A 199 12.96 13.03 -2.14
C HIS A 199 11.48 13.04 -2.50
N ILE A 200 11.21 13.31 -3.76
CA ILE A 200 9.89 13.22 -4.36
C ILE A 200 9.96 12.36 -5.61
N LEU A 201 8.92 11.58 -5.86
CA LEU A 201 8.73 10.84 -7.09
C LEU A 201 7.36 11.12 -7.68
N VAL A 202 7.31 11.15 -9.01
CA VAL A 202 6.11 11.42 -9.80
C VAL A 202 5.98 10.36 -10.88
N TYR A 203 4.78 9.83 -11.10
CA TYR A 203 4.51 8.86 -12.14
C TYR A 203 3.05 8.91 -12.60
N PRO A 204 2.74 8.54 -13.87
CA PRO A 204 1.38 8.48 -14.37
C PRO A 204 0.65 7.25 -13.82
N ILE A 205 -0.65 7.41 -13.57
CA ILE A 205 -1.56 6.34 -13.16
C ILE A 205 -2.88 6.43 -13.93
N PRO A 206 -3.72 5.38 -13.94
CA PRO A 206 -5.06 5.45 -14.48
C PRO A 206 -5.88 6.58 -13.87
N GLY A 207 -6.82 7.10 -14.62
CA GLY A 207 -7.81 8.08 -14.20
C GLY A 207 -8.70 7.58 -13.06
N LEU A 208 -9.61 8.43 -12.58
CA LEU A 208 -10.45 8.12 -11.40
C LEU A 208 -11.38 6.92 -11.62
N GLU A 209 -11.85 6.71 -12.84
CA GLU A 209 -12.69 5.56 -13.21
C GLU A 209 -11.88 4.41 -13.84
N GLY A 210 -10.54 4.53 -13.89
CA GLY A 210 -9.63 3.51 -14.39
C GLY A 210 -9.14 3.75 -15.83
N GLU A 211 -9.36 4.96 -16.39
CA GLU A 211 -8.96 5.28 -17.77
C GLU A 211 -7.44 5.27 -17.92
N THR A 212 -6.94 4.56 -18.94
CA THR A 212 -5.51 4.44 -19.23
C THR A 212 -5.05 5.25 -20.44
N ALA A 213 -5.99 5.78 -21.25
CA ALA A 213 -5.68 6.55 -22.44
C ALA A 213 -5.02 7.90 -22.13
N PRO A 214 -4.06 8.36 -22.96
CA PRO A 214 -3.51 9.72 -22.85
C PRO A 214 -4.60 10.78 -22.89
N GLY A 215 -4.51 11.78 -22.01
CA GLY A 215 -5.52 12.83 -21.84
C GLY A 215 -6.55 12.52 -20.75
N GLN A 216 -6.56 11.31 -20.20
CA GLN A 216 -7.50 10.85 -19.17
C GLN A 216 -6.80 10.36 -17.89
N ARG A 217 -5.47 10.39 -17.88
CA ARG A 217 -4.62 9.89 -16.78
C ARG A 217 -4.48 10.92 -15.65
N LEU A 218 -4.03 10.41 -14.53
CA LEU A 218 -3.56 11.25 -13.41
C LEU A 218 -2.04 11.15 -13.30
N PHE A 219 -1.40 12.22 -12.87
CA PHE A 219 -0.06 12.18 -12.31
C PHE A 219 -0.14 12.12 -10.79
N ASN A 220 0.47 11.11 -10.23
CA ASN A 220 0.57 10.89 -8.79
C ASN A 220 1.95 11.32 -8.32
N PHE A 221 2.04 11.94 -7.13
CA PHE A 221 3.30 12.16 -6.47
C PHE A 221 3.35 11.52 -5.08
N VAL A 222 4.57 11.20 -4.66
CA VAL A 222 4.90 10.85 -3.29
C VAL A 222 6.12 11.67 -2.88
N TRP A 223 5.95 12.52 -1.88
CA TRP A 223 7.00 13.40 -1.38
C TRP A 223 7.29 13.11 0.08
N TYR A 224 8.48 12.62 0.37
CA TYR A 224 8.90 12.27 1.73
C TYR A 224 9.54 13.45 2.43
N ARG A 225 9.00 13.81 3.58
CA ARG A 225 9.47 14.93 4.40
C ARG A 225 9.60 14.51 5.87
N ASN A 226 10.70 14.92 6.50
CA ASN A 226 10.98 14.62 7.89
C ASN A 226 10.16 15.50 8.84
N TYR A 227 9.59 14.88 9.86
CA TYR A 227 8.88 15.55 10.96
C TYR A 227 9.30 14.91 12.28
N SER A 228 9.74 15.74 13.24
CA SER A 228 10.10 15.23 14.56
C SER A 228 8.85 14.86 15.36
N THR A 229 8.96 13.80 16.16
CA THR A 229 7.95 13.46 17.19
C THR A 229 7.89 14.56 18.25
N GLY A 230 6.74 14.76 18.87
CA GLY A 230 6.56 15.77 19.91
C GLY A 230 6.37 17.17 19.33
N GLY A 231 5.17 17.50 18.90
CA GLY A 231 4.79 18.83 18.43
C GLY A 231 4.67 18.94 16.92
N GLN A 232 5.72 18.74 16.12
CA GLN A 232 5.63 18.91 14.66
C GLN A 232 4.76 17.84 13.99
N LEU A 233 4.92 16.58 14.36
CA LEU A 233 4.14 15.49 13.82
C LEU A 233 2.70 15.55 14.29
N GLU A 234 2.47 15.85 15.57
CA GLU A 234 1.13 15.98 16.13
C GLU A 234 0.37 17.15 15.50
N ASP A 235 1.03 18.32 15.32
CA ASP A 235 0.43 19.47 14.64
C ASP A 235 0.04 19.11 13.22
N LEU A 236 0.95 18.48 12.46
CA LEU A 236 0.70 18.03 11.09
C LEU A 236 -0.47 17.06 11.00
N LEU A 237 -0.59 16.12 11.96
CA LEU A 237 -1.60 15.08 11.97
C LEU A 237 -2.90 15.48 12.68
N THR A 238 -3.02 16.72 13.12
CA THR A 238 -4.30 17.28 13.57
C THR A 238 -5.11 17.69 12.34
N ASP A 239 -6.24 17.01 12.10
CA ASP A 239 -7.05 17.24 10.92
C ASP A 239 -7.80 18.58 10.98
N ILE A 240 -8.40 18.99 9.84
CA ILE A 240 -9.16 20.23 9.71
C ILE A 240 -10.29 20.39 10.73
N SER A 241 -10.76 19.28 11.32
CA SER A 241 -11.79 19.28 12.38
C SER A 241 -11.19 19.31 13.80
N GLY A 242 -9.88 19.33 13.93
CA GLY A 242 -9.16 19.33 15.21
C GLY A 242 -8.98 17.94 15.81
N VAL A 243 -9.23 16.86 15.05
CA VAL A 243 -9.06 15.48 15.51
C VAL A 243 -7.63 15.04 15.23
N GLN A 244 -6.95 14.56 16.27
CA GLN A 244 -5.62 13.96 16.17
C GLN A 244 -5.71 12.60 15.45
N ARG A 245 -4.94 12.45 14.37
CA ARG A 245 -4.80 11.19 13.63
C ARG A 245 -3.43 10.58 13.91
N GLU A 246 -3.34 9.27 13.82
CA GLU A 246 -2.09 8.55 14.15
C GLU A 246 -1.35 8.04 12.92
N VAL A 247 -2.07 7.65 11.87
CA VAL A 247 -1.52 6.90 10.72
C VAL A 247 -1.57 7.69 9.43
N SER A 248 -2.64 8.46 9.22
CA SER A 248 -2.84 9.20 7.97
C SER A 248 -3.87 10.31 8.11
N LEU A 249 -3.71 11.35 7.28
CA LEU A 249 -4.75 12.32 6.99
C LEU A 249 -5.30 12.04 5.59
N PRO A 250 -6.57 11.65 5.43
CA PRO A 250 -7.15 11.38 4.12
C PRO A 250 -7.30 12.67 3.28
N PRO A 251 -7.56 12.56 1.97
CA PRO A 251 -7.87 13.70 1.12
C PRO A 251 -8.95 14.59 1.73
N GLY A 252 -8.71 15.92 1.73
CA GLY A 252 -9.62 16.92 2.32
C GLY A 252 -9.51 17.08 3.83
N ALA A 253 -8.71 16.27 4.54
CA ALA A 253 -8.55 16.37 6.00
C ALA A 253 -7.33 17.20 6.44
N VAL A 254 -6.40 17.49 5.54
CA VAL A 254 -5.20 18.28 5.88
C VAL A 254 -5.57 19.73 6.13
N ALA A 255 -5.06 20.30 7.23
CA ALA A 255 -5.31 21.69 7.58
C ALA A 255 -4.75 22.66 6.52
N PRO A 256 -5.48 23.74 6.15
CA PRO A 256 -5.10 24.65 5.06
C PRO A 256 -3.71 25.26 5.19
N HIS A 257 -3.26 25.56 6.41
CA HIS A 257 -1.94 26.15 6.62
C HIS A 257 -0.80 25.20 6.29
N HIS A 258 -0.96 23.89 6.53
CA HIS A 258 0.00 22.86 6.12
C HIS A 258 0.04 22.70 4.59
N ILE A 259 -1.12 22.80 3.91
CA ILE A 259 -1.17 22.81 2.45
C ILE A 259 -0.43 24.02 1.89
N ALA A 260 -0.68 25.21 2.44
CA ALA A 260 -0.02 26.45 2.03
C ALA A 260 1.51 26.40 2.26
N GLU A 261 1.95 25.84 3.39
CA GLU A 261 3.37 25.62 3.69
C GLU A 261 3.99 24.65 2.68
N MET A 262 3.36 23.49 2.44
CA MET A 262 3.79 22.49 1.46
C MET A 262 3.96 23.11 0.07
N GLN A 263 2.98 23.87 -0.41
CA GLN A 263 3.03 24.55 -1.72
C GLN A 263 4.12 25.63 -1.80
N THR A 264 4.32 26.39 -0.72
CA THR A 264 5.39 27.39 -0.62
C THR A 264 6.76 26.74 -0.67
N HIS A 265 6.93 25.64 0.08
CA HIS A 265 8.17 24.87 0.08
C HIS A 265 8.44 24.23 -1.31
N ALA A 266 7.41 23.72 -1.97
CA ALA A 266 7.54 23.15 -3.31
C ALA A 266 8.04 24.19 -4.32
N LYS A 267 7.47 25.40 -4.34
CA LYS A 267 7.90 26.48 -5.23
C LYS A 267 9.35 26.93 -5.00
N ALA A 268 9.81 26.86 -3.76
CA ALA A 268 11.16 27.31 -3.39
C ALA A 268 12.24 26.24 -3.65
N HIS A 269 11.90 24.94 -3.55
CA HIS A 269 12.90 23.88 -3.46
C HIS A 269 12.78 22.78 -4.53
N LEU A 270 11.64 22.65 -5.22
CA LEU A 270 11.46 21.60 -6.22
C LEU A 270 11.66 22.15 -7.64
N PRO A 271 12.02 21.30 -8.61
CA PRO A 271 11.99 21.64 -10.03
C PRO A 271 10.61 22.16 -10.43
N ALA A 272 10.55 23.16 -11.32
CA ALA A 272 9.31 23.86 -11.65
C ALA A 272 8.18 22.92 -12.13
N ALA A 273 8.52 21.87 -12.89
CA ALA A 273 7.57 20.87 -13.36
C ALA A 273 6.93 20.08 -12.20
N ILE A 274 7.72 19.69 -11.21
CA ILE A 274 7.21 18.98 -10.02
C ILE A 274 6.45 19.95 -9.11
N ALA A 275 6.95 21.17 -8.94
CA ALA A 275 6.27 22.21 -8.16
C ALA A 275 4.89 22.58 -8.75
N GLU A 276 4.75 22.59 -10.09
CA GLU A 276 3.46 22.81 -10.77
C GLU A 276 2.43 21.76 -10.32
N LEU A 277 2.81 20.49 -10.31
CA LEU A 277 1.94 19.37 -9.90
C LEU A 277 1.51 19.52 -8.44
N ILE A 278 2.45 19.83 -7.53
CA ILE A 278 2.15 20.05 -6.11
C ILE A 278 1.15 21.20 -5.91
N VAL A 279 1.37 22.32 -6.59
CA VAL A 279 0.51 23.52 -6.46
C VAL A 279 -0.89 23.28 -7.00
N LYS A 280 -1.04 22.47 -8.04
CA LYS A 280 -2.33 22.15 -8.66
C LYS A 280 -3.09 21.05 -7.92
N THR A 281 -2.44 20.33 -7.00
CA THR A 281 -3.11 19.33 -6.18
C THR A 281 -4.10 19.96 -5.22
N GLN A 282 -5.39 19.64 -5.39
CA GLN A 282 -6.47 20.24 -4.60
C GLN A 282 -6.60 19.63 -3.22
N GLN A 283 -6.45 18.32 -3.12
CA GLN A 283 -6.64 17.56 -1.90
C GLN A 283 -5.41 16.67 -1.60
N PRO A 284 -4.27 17.28 -1.24
CA PRO A 284 -3.13 16.49 -0.79
C PRO A 284 -3.50 15.74 0.49
N PHE A 285 -2.85 14.61 0.70
CA PHE A 285 -3.05 13.80 1.89
C PHE A 285 -1.71 13.29 2.43
N ILE A 286 -1.74 12.76 3.65
CA ILE A 286 -0.53 12.39 4.37
C ILE A 286 -0.63 10.94 4.84
N GLN A 287 0.45 10.19 4.64
CA GLN A 287 0.66 8.88 5.23
C GLN A 287 1.91 8.91 6.09
N VAL A 288 1.77 8.52 7.35
CA VAL A 288 2.91 8.32 8.25
C VAL A 288 3.66 7.07 7.81
N VAL A 289 4.99 7.14 7.76
CA VAL A 289 5.81 5.99 7.39
C VAL A 289 6.21 5.25 8.67
N PHE A 290 5.90 3.96 8.67
CA PHE A 290 6.21 3.06 9.78
C PHE A 290 7.02 1.86 9.32
N ASP A 291 7.74 1.27 10.26
CA ASP A 291 8.34 -0.04 10.16
C ASP A 291 7.67 -0.97 11.17
N LEU A 292 7.41 -2.21 10.77
CA LEU A 292 6.93 -3.26 11.67
C LEU A 292 7.42 -4.62 11.19
N THR A 293 8.06 -5.35 12.08
CA THR A 293 8.37 -6.78 11.93
C THR A 293 7.76 -7.56 13.06
N ILE A 294 7.34 -8.79 12.78
CA ILE A 294 6.89 -9.76 13.78
C ILE A 294 7.62 -11.08 13.55
N ASP A 295 7.70 -11.89 14.60
CA ASP A 295 8.40 -13.18 14.58
C ASP A 295 7.43 -14.39 14.50
N GLN A 296 6.13 -14.12 14.45
CA GLN A 296 5.11 -15.14 14.34
C GLN A 296 3.89 -14.62 13.56
N MET A 297 3.42 -15.41 12.58
CA MET A 297 2.25 -15.09 11.76
C MET A 297 1.08 -16.04 11.97
N ALA A 298 1.32 -17.27 12.49
CA ALA A 298 0.31 -18.31 12.68
C ALA A 298 0.08 -18.60 14.17
N PHE A 299 -1.19 -18.63 14.59
CA PHE A 299 -1.63 -18.79 15.98
C PHE A 299 -2.81 -19.75 16.04
N GLY A 300 -2.53 -21.06 16.20
CA GLY A 300 -3.57 -22.08 16.13
C GLY A 300 -4.29 -22.05 14.78
N ARG A 301 -5.58 -21.72 14.80
CA ARG A 301 -6.44 -21.63 13.59
C ARG A 301 -6.54 -20.23 13.01
N THR A 302 -5.67 -19.34 13.43
CA THR A 302 -5.65 -17.95 12.94
C THR A 302 -4.29 -17.58 12.37
N CYS A 303 -4.26 -16.65 11.40
CA CYS A 303 -3.01 -16.11 10.88
C CYS A 303 -3.14 -14.61 10.54
N LEU A 304 -2.01 -13.91 10.58
CA LEU A 304 -1.87 -12.51 10.14
C LEU A 304 -1.42 -12.46 8.68
N LEU A 305 -1.88 -11.44 7.93
CA LEU A 305 -1.58 -11.26 6.52
C LEU A 305 -1.37 -9.77 6.18
N GLY A 306 -0.41 -9.47 5.29
CA GLY A 306 -0.15 -8.11 4.79
C GLY A 306 0.35 -7.16 5.87
N ASP A 307 -0.17 -5.93 5.88
CA ASP A 307 0.24 -4.89 6.84
C ASP A 307 -0.13 -5.21 8.30
N ALA A 308 -1.01 -6.19 8.52
CA ALA A 308 -1.27 -6.71 9.87
C ALA A 308 -0.08 -7.51 10.41
N ALA A 309 0.68 -8.14 9.53
CA ALA A 309 1.87 -8.93 9.87
C ALA A 309 3.14 -8.07 9.79
N ASN A 310 3.46 -7.57 8.61
CA ASN A 310 4.71 -6.87 8.35
C ASN A 310 4.44 -5.57 7.58
N LEU A 311 5.04 -4.47 8.02
CA LEU A 311 4.86 -3.16 7.39
C LEU A 311 6.22 -2.58 7.01
N GLY A 312 6.50 -2.54 5.72
CA GLY A 312 7.72 -1.94 5.16
C GLY A 312 7.49 -0.51 4.66
N ARG A 313 8.58 0.26 4.58
CA ARG A 313 8.54 1.60 3.99
C ARG A 313 8.21 1.52 2.50
N PRO A 314 7.54 2.51 1.92
CA PRO A 314 6.99 2.41 0.55
C PRO A 314 8.04 2.48 -0.57
N HIS A 315 9.33 2.57 -0.26
CA HIS A 315 10.41 2.81 -1.21
C HIS A 315 10.66 1.69 -2.24
N ALA A 316 10.23 0.47 -1.95
CA ALA A 316 10.32 -0.67 -2.87
C ALA A 316 9.05 -0.88 -3.70
N ALA A 317 8.01 -0.05 -3.53
CA ALA A 317 6.66 -0.20 -4.11
C ALA A 317 5.98 -1.56 -3.80
N ALA A 318 6.41 -2.25 -2.73
CA ALA A 318 6.12 -3.66 -2.50
C ALA A 318 4.99 -3.95 -1.48
N GLY A 319 4.36 -2.94 -0.86
CA GLY A 319 3.35 -3.20 0.19
C GLY A 319 2.16 -4.02 -0.29
N THR A 320 1.56 -3.66 -1.41
CA THR A 320 0.44 -4.41 -2.01
C THR A 320 0.89 -5.76 -2.57
N ALA A 321 2.11 -5.82 -3.12
CA ALA A 321 2.71 -7.06 -3.62
C ALA A 321 2.95 -8.05 -2.47
N LYS A 322 3.48 -7.58 -1.32
CA LYS A 322 3.68 -8.42 -0.13
C LYS A 322 2.35 -8.99 0.38
N ALA A 323 1.31 -8.17 0.46
CA ALA A 323 0.00 -8.64 0.91
C ALA A 323 -0.61 -9.67 -0.07
N ALA A 324 -0.39 -9.51 -1.38
CA ALA A 324 -0.83 -10.49 -2.37
C ALA A 324 0.02 -11.77 -2.33
N ASP A 325 1.36 -11.66 -2.20
CA ASP A 325 2.26 -12.82 -2.06
C ASP A 325 1.94 -13.64 -0.81
N ASP A 326 1.57 -12.97 0.31
CA ASP A 326 1.06 -13.64 1.51
C ASP A 326 -0.19 -14.49 1.21
N ALA A 327 -1.12 -13.93 0.43
CA ALA A 327 -2.35 -14.62 0.08
C ALA A 327 -2.10 -15.85 -0.81
N TRP A 328 -1.20 -15.71 -1.79
CA TRP A 328 -0.76 -16.84 -2.61
C TRP A 328 -0.07 -17.92 -1.77
N ALA A 329 0.88 -17.54 -0.92
CA ALA A 329 1.62 -18.48 -0.07
C ALA A 329 0.71 -19.23 0.91
N LEU A 330 -0.30 -18.54 1.48
CA LEU A 330 -1.29 -19.15 2.35
C LEU A 330 -2.13 -20.19 1.60
N THR A 331 -2.63 -19.83 0.42
CA THR A 331 -3.44 -20.74 -0.41
C THR A 331 -2.62 -21.96 -0.84
N ASP A 332 -1.40 -21.74 -1.34
CA ASP A 332 -0.49 -22.82 -1.74
C ASP A 332 -0.14 -23.76 -0.58
N ALA A 333 0.02 -23.23 0.63
CA ALA A 333 0.30 -24.05 1.81
C ALA A 333 -0.90 -24.89 2.23
N LEU A 334 -2.11 -24.34 2.15
CA LEU A 334 -3.36 -25.06 2.43
C LEU A 334 -3.64 -26.16 1.38
N ASP A 335 -3.32 -25.91 0.11
CA ASP A 335 -3.49 -26.91 -0.96
C ASP A 335 -2.50 -28.08 -0.86
N ARG A 336 -1.30 -27.84 -0.35
CA ARG A 336 -0.25 -28.85 -0.24
C ARG A 336 -0.34 -29.72 1.01
N ASN A 337 -1.04 -29.29 2.04
CA ASN A 337 -1.06 -29.93 3.33
C ASN A 337 -2.48 -30.31 3.77
N ASP A 338 -2.73 -31.56 4.08
CA ASP A 338 -4.00 -32.02 4.66
C ASP A 338 -4.21 -31.54 6.10
N ASP A 339 -3.12 -31.28 6.85
CA ASP A 339 -3.16 -30.77 8.21
C ASP A 339 -3.04 -29.23 8.24
N LEU A 340 -4.09 -28.59 8.74
CA LEU A 340 -4.18 -27.13 8.83
C LEU A 340 -3.01 -26.48 9.58
N LEU A 341 -2.63 -27.04 10.72
CA LEU A 341 -1.58 -26.42 11.54
C LEU A 341 -0.20 -26.56 10.89
N THR A 342 0.01 -27.60 10.08
CA THR A 342 1.20 -27.75 9.25
C THR A 342 1.20 -26.75 8.11
N ALA A 343 0.07 -26.57 7.42
CA ALA A 343 -0.09 -25.55 6.37
C ALA A 343 0.20 -24.14 6.89
N LEU A 344 -0.39 -23.74 8.01
CA LEU A 344 -0.17 -22.42 8.59
C LEU A 344 1.28 -22.19 9.04
N ARG A 345 1.99 -23.22 9.51
CA ARG A 345 3.42 -23.12 9.83
C ARG A 345 4.28 -23.00 8.56
N GLU A 346 3.95 -23.70 7.48
CA GLU A 346 4.64 -23.54 6.20
C GLU A 346 4.48 -22.13 5.65
N TYR A 347 3.25 -21.60 5.66
CA TYR A 347 2.93 -20.22 5.32
C TYR A 347 3.77 -19.23 6.14
N GLU A 348 3.74 -19.35 7.47
CA GLU A 348 4.50 -18.50 8.40
C GLU A 348 5.99 -18.48 8.06
N ASN A 349 6.62 -19.65 7.97
CA ASN A 349 8.06 -19.76 7.72
C ASN A 349 8.47 -19.07 6.41
N SER A 350 7.66 -19.23 5.36
CA SER A 350 7.95 -18.62 4.06
C SER A 350 7.78 -17.10 4.10
N GLN A 351 6.71 -16.60 4.72
CA GLN A 351 6.34 -15.20 4.64
C GLN A 351 7.03 -14.30 5.69
N LEU A 352 7.46 -14.83 6.81
CA LEU A 352 8.35 -14.14 7.74
C LEU A 352 9.67 -13.78 7.07
N ALA A 353 10.27 -14.72 6.32
CA ALA A 353 11.54 -14.47 5.63
C ALA A 353 11.41 -13.34 4.59
N VAL A 354 10.35 -13.37 3.78
CA VAL A 354 10.06 -12.30 2.78
C VAL A 354 9.82 -10.95 3.48
N GLY A 355 9.02 -10.95 4.55
CA GLY A 355 8.71 -9.73 5.31
C GLY A 355 9.95 -9.08 5.93
N HIS A 356 10.79 -9.86 6.59
CA HIS A 356 12.02 -9.36 7.21
C HIS A 356 13.00 -8.77 6.19
N GLN A 357 13.24 -9.48 5.07
CA GLN A 357 14.11 -8.99 3.98
C GLN A 357 13.58 -7.68 3.37
N LEU A 358 12.28 -7.59 3.13
CA LEU A 358 11.66 -6.39 2.59
C LEU A 358 11.81 -5.20 3.53
N ILE A 359 11.58 -5.38 4.83
CA ILE A 359 11.67 -4.30 5.81
C ILE A 359 13.11 -3.82 5.95
N GLU A 360 14.08 -4.74 6.11
CA GLU A 360 15.50 -4.39 6.17
C GLU A 360 15.95 -3.57 4.94
N ARG A 361 15.56 -4.00 3.74
CA ARG A 361 15.87 -3.30 2.50
C ARG A 361 15.21 -1.92 2.44
N THR A 362 13.93 -1.82 2.77
CA THR A 362 13.21 -0.54 2.69
C THR A 362 13.62 0.45 3.78
N GLU A 363 14.05 -0.03 4.96
CA GLU A 363 14.71 0.81 5.97
C GLU A 363 16.01 1.40 5.44
N LEU A 364 16.84 0.58 4.80
CA LEU A 364 18.11 1.04 4.20
C LEU A 364 17.87 2.12 3.14
N ILE A 365 16.96 1.86 2.18
CA ILE A 365 16.61 2.82 1.13
C ILE A 365 16.09 4.13 1.74
N GLY A 366 15.18 4.06 2.71
CA GLY A 366 14.63 5.24 3.37
C GLY A 366 15.68 6.06 4.12
N ARG A 367 16.64 5.41 4.80
CA ARG A 367 17.76 6.10 5.47
C ARG A 367 18.64 6.85 4.49
N ARG A 368 18.94 6.26 3.34
CA ARG A 368 19.79 6.87 2.29
C ARG A 368 19.25 8.23 1.83
N SER A 369 17.95 8.39 1.68
CA SER A 369 17.36 9.66 1.26
C SER A 369 17.05 10.61 2.41
N GLN A 370 16.51 10.10 3.52
CA GLN A 370 15.93 10.95 4.57
C GLN A 370 16.94 11.41 5.62
N PHE A 371 18.05 10.70 5.78
CA PHE A 371 19.00 10.96 6.86
C PHE A 371 20.47 10.98 6.43
N GLU A 372 20.86 10.11 5.51
CA GLU A 372 22.28 9.91 5.15
C GLU A 372 22.70 10.72 3.92
N ASN A 373 21.73 11.14 3.09
CA ASN A 373 21.98 11.83 1.82
C ASN A 373 22.91 11.04 0.88
N SER A 374 22.79 9.70 0.92
CA SER A 374 23.61 8.76 0.15
C SER A 374 22.86 8.12 -1.03
N TRP A 375 21.72 8.70 -1.41
CA TRP A 375 20.95 8.28 -2.59
C TRP A 375 21.67 8.68 -3.86
N VAL A 376 22.02 7.70 -4.69
CA VAL A 376 22.72 7.92 -5.97
C VAL A 376 21.81 7.48 -7.12
N PRO A 377 21.50 8.37 -8.08
CA PRO A 377 20.77 7.98 -9.29
C PRO A 377 21.45 6.84 -10.05
N GLY A 378 20.65 5.86 -10.50
CA GLY A 378 21.17 4.68 -11.21
C GLY A 378 21.71 3.56 -10.31
N ASP A 379 21.58 3.69 -8.99
CA ASP A 379 21.95 2.62 -8.07
C ASP A 379 20.93 1.46 -8.17
N PRO A 380 21.38 0.24 -8.51
CA PRO A 380 20.48 -0.91 -8.70
C PRO A 380 19.70 -1.29 -7.43
N ASP A 381 20.19 -0.99 -6.23
CA ASP A 381 19.47 -1.27 -4.98
C ASP A 381 18.16 -0.46 -4.83
N LEU A 382 18.03 0.63 -5.61
CA LEU A 382 16.85 1.50 -5.59
C LEU A 382 15.71 1.02 -6.52
N ILE A 383 15.96 -0.01 -7.32
CA ILE A 383 14.95 -0.61 -8.21
C ILE A 383 13.83 -1.25 -7.38
N PHE A 384 12.58 -1.03 -7.78
CA PHE A 384 11.43 -1.65 -7.13
C PHE A 384 11.46 -3.17 -7.20
N GLY A 385 10.79 -3.83 -6.26
CA GLY A 385 10.67 -5.27 -6.23
C GLY A 385 10.29 -5.76 -4.84
N LEU A 386 9.70 -6.94 -4.76
CA LEU A 386 9.28 -7.55 -3.50
C LEU A 386 10.43 -8.25 -2.80
N LYS A 387 11.06 -9.21 -3.46
CA LYS A 387 12.08 -10.09 -2.85
C LYS A 387 13.49 -9.54 -3.02
N ALA A 388 13.76 -8.91 -4.16
CA ALA A 388 15.01 -8.22 -4.46
C ALA A 388 14.77 -7.06 -5.44
N PRO A 389 15.76 -6.17 -5.69
CA PRO A 389 15.65 -5.19 -6.76
C PRO A 389 15.32 -5.84 -8.10
N GLY A 390 14.22 -5.41 -8.75
CA GLY A 390 13.76 -5.92 -10.03
C GLY A 390 12.97 -7.23 -10.00
N THR A 391 12.63 -7.75 -8.80
CA THR A 391 11.87 -9.00 -8.67
C THR A 391 10.70 -8.86 -7.72
#